data_55fabf36465e9d31a3cf32f108973554
#
_entry.id   55fabf36465e9d31a3cf32f108973554
#
_cell.length_a   1.000
_cell.length_b   1.000
_cell.length_c   1.000
_cell.angle_alpha   90.00
_cell.angle_beta   90.00
_cell.angle_gamma   90.00
#
_symmetry.space_group_name_H-M   'P 1'
#
loop_
_entity.id
_entity.type
_entity.pdbx_description
1 polymer ?
#
loop_
_entity_poly.entity_id
_entity_poly.type
_entity_poly.pdbx_seq_one_letter_code
_entity_poly.pdbx_strand_id
1 'polypeptide(L)'
;DNCVLISQHADTTGAPSACETASVPCVGYNVDMTSVAPNTALTSASMDWGVYYTYAVQCMIDGTAIDTDWCKGFAESADKITSLNDKVVAEGTEEKVKEVEDALADGSLHVFDTSTFTVNGKELTDADSEYISDGYFHESEKASAPAFDFIIDGITAVTQ
;
A
#
# COMPACT_ATOMS: atom_id res chain seq x y z
N ASP A 1 21.01 -11.46 -5.64
CA ASP A 1 19.71 -11.70 -6.27
C ASP A 1 19.52 -10.63 -7.34
N ASN A 2 18.98 -10.99 -8.48
CA ASN A 2 18.83 -10.08 -9.63
C ASN A 2 17.51 -9.30 -9.54
N CYS A 3 17.27 -8.61 -8.42
CA CYS A 3 16.10 -7.78 -8.26
C CYS A 3 16.22 -6.52 -9.14
N VAL A 4 15.17 -6.18 -9.84
CA VAL A 4 15.07 -4.97 -10.70
C VAL A 4 14.33 -3.84 -10.03
N LEU A 5 13.61 -4.12 -8.94
CA LEU A 5 12.89 -3.19 -8.08
C LEU A 5 12.84 -3.77 -6.67
N ILE A 6 13.00 -2.92 -5.68
CA ILE A 6 12.80 -3.25 -4.26
C ILE A 6 11.65 -2.40 -3.71
N SER A 7 10.68 -3.03 -3.09
CA SER A 7 9.66 -2.35 -2.30
C SER A 7 9.83 -2.73 -0.84
N GLN A 8 9.70 -1.75 0.05
CA GLN A 8 9.78 -1.99 1.49
C GLN A 8 8.48 -1.61 2.19
N HIS A 9 8.24 -2.26 3.33
CA HIS A 9 7.22 -1.89 4.29
C HIS A 9 7.81 -1.59 5.68
N ALA A 10 9.13 -1.47 5.75
CA ALA A 10 9.83 -1.12 6.98
C ALA A 10 10.10 0.39 7.04
N ASP A 11 9.86 0.99 8.19
CA ASP A 11 10.12 2.40 8.45
C ASP A 11 11.62 2.62 8.74
N THR A 12 12.43 2.44 7.71
CA THR A 12 13.89 2.49 7.79
C THR A 12 14.51 3.00 6.50
N THR A 13 15.70 3.57 6.59
CA THR A 13 16.52 4.00 5.44
C THR A 13 17.42 2.89 4.89
N GLY A 14 17.44 1.71 5.49
CA GLY A 14 18.36 0.63 5.14
C GLY A 14 18.21 0.13 3.71
N ALA A 15 16.99 -0.23 3.30
CA ALA A 15 16.75 -0.69 1.95
C ALA A 15 16.96 0.41 0.88
N PRO A 16 16.44 1.64 1.03
CA PRO A 16 16.74 2.73 0.10
C PRO A 16 18.25 3.02 -0.04
N SER A 17 19.02 3.04 1.05
CA SER A 17 20.48 3.23 1.00
C SER A 17 21.19 2.11 0.25
N ALA A 18 20.76 0.86 0.44
CA ALA A 18 21.31 -0.28 -0.29
C ALA A 18 20.95 -0.20 -1.79
N CYS A 19 19.73 0.21 -2.12
CA CYS A 19 19.27 0.42 -3.49
C CYS A 19 20.06 1.52 -4.19
N GLU A 20 20.32 2.64 -3.52
CA GLU A 20 21.14 3.74 -4.05
C GLU A 20 22.57 3.24 -4.37
N THR A 21 23.16 2.46 -3.46
CA THR A 21 24.50 1.87 -3.66
C THR A 21 24.53 0.89 -4.84
N ALA A 22 23.46 0.10 -5.00
CA ALA A 22 23.35 -0.94 -6.03
C ALA A 22 22.80 -0.42 -7.36
N SER A 23 22.35 0.85 -7.42
CA SER A 23 21.67 1.44 -8.58
C SER A 23 20.41 0.67 -8.98
N VAL A 24 19.64 0.20 -8.00
CA VAL A 24 18.37 -0.52 -8.18
C VAL A 24 17.23 0.40 -7.75
N PRO A 25 16.20 0.63 -8.59
CA PRO A 25 15.03 1.41 -8.19
C PRO A 25 14.34 0.84 -6.94
N CYS A 26 13.80 1.73 -6.11
CA CYS A 26 13.04 1.31 -4.93
C CYS A 26 11.78 2.14 -4.69
N VAL A 27 10.81 1.49 -4.06
CA VAL A 27 9.62 2.12 -3.48
C VAL A 27 9.79 2.11 -1.96
N GLY A 28 9.75 3.29 -1.37
CA GLY A 28 9.88 3.47 0.06
C GLY A 28 8.55 3.31 0.81
N TYR A 29 8.59 3.60 2.10
CA TYR A 29 7.43 3.55 2.98
C TYR A 29 7.41 4.78 3.89
N ASN A 30 6.20 5.28 4.15
CA ASN A 30 5.84 6.35 5.07
C ASN A 30 6.33 7.74 4.67
N VAL A 31 7.61 7.95 4.45
CA VAL A 31 8.20 9.24 4.09
C VAL A 31 8.91 9.19 2.74
N ASP A 32 9.07 10.37 2.13
CA ASP A 32 9.84 10.51 0.89
C ASP A 32 11.31 10.11 1.11
N MET A 33 11.76 9.11 0.39
CA MET A 33 13.12 8.56 0.47
C MET A 33 14.11 9.20 -0.52
N THR A 34 13.71 10.22 -1.27
CA THR A 34 14.60 10.90 -2.25
C THR A 34 15.78 11.60 -1.60
N SER A 35 15.68 11.98 -0.33
CA SER A 35 16.82 12.51 0.44
C SER A 35 17.89 11.46 0.78
N VAL A 36 17.49 10.18 0.81
CA VAL A 36 18.38 9.05 1.14
C VAL A 36 18.88 8.36 -0.14
N ALA A 37 18.01 8.24 -1.13
CA ALA A 37 18.26 7.54 -2.38
C ALA A 37 17.84 8.40 -3.60
N PRO A 38 18.55 9.51 -3.86
CA PRO A 38 18.12 10.52 -4.83
C PRO A 38 18.10 10.02 -6.29
N ASN A 39 18.80 8.93 -6.59
CA ASN A 39 18.88 8.39 -7.94
C ASN A 39 18.14 7.05 -8.10
N THR A 40 17.54 6.52 -7.03
CA THR A 40 16.88 5.21 -7.06
C THR A 40 15.52 5.17 -6.35
N ALA A 41 15.23 6.06 -5.40
CA ALA A 41 13.90 6.16 -4.82
C ALA A 41 12.91 6.68 -5.86
N LEU A 42 11.90 5.87 -6.20
CA LEU A 42 10.88 6.17 -7.17
C LEU A 42 9.75 7.00 -6.55
N THR A 43 9.21 6.50 -5.45
CA THR A 43 8.16 7.09 -4.61
C THR A 43 8.13 6.33 -3.28
N SER A 44 7.21 6.68 -2.40
CA SER A 44 6.92 5.92 -1.17
C SER A 44 5.42 5.84 -0.94
N ALA A 45 4.93 4.67 -0.53
CA ALA A 45 3.59 4.55 0.03
C ALA A 45 3.54 5.33 1.36
N SER A 46 2.51 6.14 1.54
CA SER A 46 2.42 7.08 2.66
C SER A 46 0.96 7.27 3.10
N MET A 47 0.78 7.79 4.30
CA MET A 47 -0.52 8.13 4.86
C MET A 47 -0.65 9.64 5.05
N ASP A 48 -1.86 10.18 4.93
CA ASP A 48 -2.18 11.55 5.30
C ASP A 48 -2.84 11.58 6.68
N TRP A 49 -2.03 11.68 7.70
CA TRP A 49 -2.50 11.79 9.09
C TRP A 49 -3.39 13.01 9.35
N GLY A 50 -3.34 14.03 8.50
CA GLY A 50 -4.18 15.22 8.60
C GLY A 50 -5.66 14.89 8.47
N VAL A 51 -6.01 13.87 7.67
CA VAL A 51 -7.39 13.39 7.52
C VAL A 51 -7.92 12.86 8.86
N TYR A 52 -7.18 11.97 9.50
CA TYR A 52 -7.56 11.43 10.81
C TYR A 52 -7.60 12.51 11.91
N TYR A 53 -6.59 13.36 11.98
CA TYR A 53 -6.56 14.40 13.02
C TYR A 53 -7.70 15.41 12.85
N THR A 54 -8.07 15.74 11.63
CA THR A 54 -9.23 16.60 11.36
C THR A 54 -10.52 15.93 11.86
N TYR A 55 -10.72 14.66 11.55
CA TYR A 55 -11.85 13.88 12.05
C TYR A 55 -11.89 13.84 13.57
N ALA A 56 -10.76 13.50 14.23
CA ALA A 56 -10.71 13.38 15.67
C ALA A 56 -10.99 14.72 16.39
N VAL A 57 -10.44 15.82 15.88
CA VAL A 57 -10.70 17.17 16.39
C VAL A 57 -12.17 17.56 16.21
N GLN A 58 -12.78 17.23 15.06
CA GLN A 58 -14.17 17.49 14.81
C GLN A 58 -15.07 16.73 15.79
N CYS A 59 -14.79 15.45 16.06
CA CYS A 59 -15.49 14.68 17.08
C CYS A 59 -15.44 15.36 18.46
N MET A 60 -14.28 15.90 18.84
CA MET A 60 -14.13 16.62 20.12
C MET A 60 -14.95 17.91 20.16
N ILE A 61 -14.99 18.66 19.06
CA ILE A 61 -15.79 19.90 18.95
C ILE A 61 -17.28 19.58 19.07
N ASP A 62 -17.73 18.52 18.42
CA ASP A 62 -19.14 18.11 18.36
C ASP A 62 -19.58 17.32 19.61
N GLY A 63 -18.65 16.95 20.48
CA GLY A 63 -18.92 16.11 21.65
C GLY A 63 -19.32 14.68 21.30
N THR A 64 -18.90 14.19 20.13
CA THR A 64 -19.10 12.81 19.69
C THR A 64 -17.89 11.94 20.02
N ALA A 65 -18.11 10.62 20.15
CA ALA A 65 -17.00 9.69 20.37
C ALA A 65 -16.15 9.55 19.10
N ILE A 66 -14.84 9.48 19.28
CA ILE A 66 -13.91 9.05 18.22
C ILE A 66 -14.09 7.55 18.05
N ASP A 67 -14.13 7.06 16.80
CA ASP A 67 -14.23 5.63 16.50
C ASP A 67 -13.06 4.87 17.13
N THR A 68 -13.34 3.71 17.70
CA THR A 68 -12.32 2.86 18.32
C THR A 68 -11.43 2.19 17.28
N ASP A 69 -11.94 2.04 16.07
CA ASP A 69 -11.20 1.52 14.92
C ASP A 69 -11.56 2.35 13.69
N TRP A 70 -10.62 3.22 13.28
CA TRP A 70 -10.79 4.10 12.13
C TRP A 70 -9.88 3.63 11.00
N CYS A 71 -10.47 3.22 9.88
CA CYS A 71 -9.75 2.79 8.70
C CYS A 71 -10.30 3.51 7.47
N LYS A 72 -9.44 4.20 6.74
CA LYS A 72 -9.74 4.93 5.51
C LYS A 72 -8.57 4.81 4.54
N GLY A 73 -8.87 4.95 3.25
CA GLY A 73 -7.92 4.75 2.17
C GLY A 73 -7.92 5.88 1.16
N PHE A 74 -7.71 5.54 -0.10
CA PHE A 74 -7.64 6.51 -1.20
C PHE A 74 -8.94 7.30 -1.40
N ALA A 75 -10.11 6.70 -1.16
CA ALA A 75 -11.40 7.37 -1.29
C ALA A 75 -11.52 8.62 -0.40
N GLU A 76 -10.96 8.57 0.80
CA GLU A 76 -10.94 9.68 1.74
C GLU A 76 -9.62 10.45 1.73
N SER A 77 -8.70 10.13 0.82
CA SER A 77 -7.35 10.69 0.76
C SER A 77 -6.51 10.43 2.02
N ALA A 78 -6.81 9.36 2.75
CA ALA A 78 -6.04 8.94 3.92
C ALA A 78 -4.76 8.21 3.51
N ASP A 79 -4.80 7.48 2.40
CA ASP A 79 -3.62 6.88 1.75
C ASP A 79 -3.20 7.71 0.54
N LYS A 80 -1.90 7.75 0.31
CA LYS A 80 -1.28 8.46 -0.82
C LYS A 80 0.08 7.86 -1.14
N ILE A 81 0.66 8.28 -2.26
CA ILE A 81 2.09 8.13 -2.51
C ILE A 81 2.78 9.48 -2.45
N THR A 82 4.08 9.47 -2.18
CA THR A 82 4.92 10.69 -2.31
C THR A 82 5.12 11.02 -3.79
N SER A 83 5.59 12.24 -4.08
CA SER A 83 5.86 12.64 -5.46
C SER A 83 6.76 11.63 -6.17
N LEU A 84 6.46 11.36 -7.43
CA LEU A 84 7.33 10.55 -8.29
C LEU A 84 8.66 11.28 -8.52
N ASN A 85 9.76 10.54 -8.49
CA ASN A 85 11.09 11.08 -8.72
C ASN A 85 11.39 11.10 -10.23
N ASP A 86 11.41 12.28 -10.82
CA ASP A 86 11.65 12.51 -12.26
C ASP A 86 12.94 11.88 -12.82
N LYS A 87 13.91 11.59 -11.94
CA LYS A 87 15.18 10.95 -12.34
C LYS A 87 15.06 9.44 -12.54
N VAL A 88 14.03 8.82 -11.96
CA VAL A 88 13.89 7.36 -11.86
C VAL A 88 12.64 6.88 -12.59
N VAL A 89 11.61 7.72 -12.65
CA VAL A 89 10.31 7.39 -13.26
C VAL A 89 10.46 7.10 -14.75
N ALA A 90 9.81 6.04 -15.23
CA ALA A 90 9.72 5.75 -16.67
C ALA A 90 8.58 6.55 -17.30
N GLU A 91 8.67 6.76 -18.60
CA GLU A 91 7.60 7.39 -19.39
C GLU A 91 6.27 6.64 -19.22
N GLY A 92 5.18 7.37 -19.00
CA GLY A 92 3.84 6.81 -18.81
C GLY A 92 3.55 6.32 -17.39
N THR A 93 4.51 6.39 -16.46
CA THR A 93 4.31 5.93 -15.08
C THR A 93 3.30 6.81 -14.34
N GLU A 94 3.39 8.13 -14.49
CA GLU A 94 2.51 9.06 -13.78
C GLU A 94 1.04 8.83 -14.15
N GLU A 95 0.75 8.70 -15.44
CA GLU A 95 -0.59 8.44 -15.94
C GLU A 95 -1.13 7.09 -15.42
N LYS A 96 -0.26 6.06 -15.40
CA LYS A 96 -0.67 4.73 -14.93
C LYS A 96 -0.87 4.69 -13.42
N VAL A 97 -0.06 5.38 -12.66
CA VAL A 97 -0.23 5.53 -11.21
C VAL A 97 -1.55 6.23 -10.92
N LYS A 98 -1.82 7.35 -11.59
CA LYS A 98 -3.09 8.06 -11.40
C LYS A 98 -4.31 7.21 -11.77
N GLU A 99 -4.27 6.44 -12.85
CA GLU A 99 -5.34 5.50 -13.22
C GLU A 99 -5.63 4.51 -12.09
N VAL A 100 -4.57 3.97 -11.47
CA VAL A 100 -4.70 3.01 -10.37
C VAL A 100 -5.22 3.67 -9.10
N GLU A 101 -4.73 4.86 -8.75
CA GLU A 101 -5.23 5.62 -7.59
C GLU A 101 -6.72 5.96 -7.74
N ASP A 102 -7.14 6.42 -8.92
CA ASP A 102 -8.54 6.72 -9.22
C ASP A 102 -9.41 5.44 -9.10
N ALA A 103 -8.94 4.29 -9.59
CA ALA A 103 -9.65 3.03 -9.51
C ALA A 103 -9.73 2.45 -8.08
N LEU A 104 -8.70 2.66 -7.27
CA LEU A 104 -8.76 2.32 -5.83
C LEU A 104 -9.73 3.25 -5.09
N ALA A 105 -9.72 4.54 -5.42
CA ALA A 105 -10.58 5.53 -4.78
C ALA A 105 -12.07 5.33 -5.11
N ASP A 106 -12.41 4.92 -6.32
CA ASP A 106 -13.79 4.68 -6.75
C ASP A 106 -14.28 3.25 -6.50
N GLY A 107 -13.39 2.35 -6.01
CA GLY A 107 -13.70 0.97 -5.67
C GLY A 107 -13.84 0.04 -6.88
N SER A 108 -13.39 0.45 -8.06
CA SER A 108 -13.38 -0.42 -9.26
C SER A 108 -12.18 -1.36 -9.32
N LEU A 109 -11.17 -1.12 -8.49
CA LEU A 109 -10.00 -1.97 -8.31
C LEU A 109 -9.87 -2.41 -6.86
N HIS A 110 -9.73 -3.70 -6.64
CA HIS A 110 -9.43 -4.29 -5.34
C HIS A 110 -8.05 -4.94 -5.36
N VAL A 111 -7.22 -4.66 -4.34
CA VAL A 111 -5.85 -5.18 -4.27
C VAL A 111 -5.83 -6.70 -4.22
N PHE A 112 -6.76 -7.30 -3.48
CA PHE A 112 -6.87 -8.75 -3.29
C PHE A 112 -8.11 -9.32 -3.99
N ASP A 113 -8.28 -9.01 -5.28
CA ASP A 113 -9.25 -9.66 -6.15
C ASP A 113 -8.91 -11.15 -6.28
N THR A 114 -9.77 -12.02 -5.77
CA THR A 114 -9.52 -13.48 -5.66
C THR A 114 -9.41 -14.18 -7.00
N SER A 115 -9.86 -13.56 -8.09
CA SER A 115 -9.69 -14.08 -9.45
C SER A 115 -8.28 -13.89 -10.02
N THR A 116 -7.45 -13.05 -9.38
CA THR A 116 -6.11 -12.69 -9.88
C THR A 116 -4.98 -13.54 -9.32
N PHE A 117 -5.25 -14.37 -8.32
CA PHE A 117 -4.24 -15.22 -7.68
C PHE A 117 -4.83 -16.54 -7.20
N THR A 118 -3.97 -17.48 -6.83
CA THR A 118 -4.35 -18.75 -6.19
C THR A 118 -3.57 -18.98 -4.91
N VAL A 119 -4.12 -19.80 -4.03
CA VAL A 119 -3.48 -20.29 -2.82
C VAL A 119 -3.58 -21.82 -2.83
N ASN A 120 -2.42 -22.50 -2.80
CA ASN A 120 -2.33 -23.96 -2.96
C ASN A 120 -3.06 -24.46 -4.22
N GLY A 121 -2.93 -23.76 -5.33
CA GLY A 121 -3.52 -24.10 -6.63
C GLY A 121 -5.03 -23.88 -6.73
N LYS A 122 -5.65 -23.11 -5.83
CA LYS A 122 -7.09 -22.82 -5.84
C LYS A 122 -7.34 -21.33 -5.68
N GLU A 123 -8.37 -20.84 -6.36
CA GLU A 123 -8.94 -19.52 -6.07
C GLU A 123 -9.57 -19.52 -4.67
N LEU A 124 -9.41 -18.42 -3.94
CA LEU A 124 -10.09 -18.25 -2.66
C LEU A 124 -11.55 -17.85 -2.89
N THR A 125 -12.39 -18.27 -1.95
CA THR A 125 -13.83 -18.01 -1.95
C THR A 125 -14.27 -17.48 -0.58
N ASP A 126 -15.49 -17.01 -0.48
CA ASP A 126 -16.13 -16.59 0.77
C ASP A 126 -16.22 -17.70 1.84
N ALA A 127 -16.05 -18.96 1.45
CA ALA A 127 -15.94 -20.08 2.39
C ALA A 127 -14.55 -20.20 3.06
N ASP A 128 -13.53 -19.58 2.51
CA ASP A 128 -12.14 -19.68 2.97
C ASP A 128 -11.81 -18.65 4.06
N SER A 129 -12.52 -17.51 4.10
CA SER A 129 -12.34 -16.47 5.11
C SER A 129 -13.59 -15.59 5.26
N GLU A 130 -13.88 -15.13 6.48
CA GLU A 130 -14.91 -14.13 6.75
C GLU A 130 -14.63 -12.75 6.13
N TYR A 131 -13.38 -12.53 5.68
CA TYR A 131 -12.96 -11.31 5.00
C TYR A 131 -13.15 -11.37 3.48
N ILE A 132 -13.58 -12.52 2.92
CA ILE A 132 -13.82 -12.66 1.49
C ILE A 132 -15.31 -12.55 1.22
N SER A 133 -15.69 -11.63 0.36
CA SER A 133 -17.02 -11.50 -0.26
C SER A 133 -16.89 -10.69 -1.55
N ASP A 134 -17.89 -10.76 -2.41
CA ASP A 134 -17.97 -10.01 -3.68
C ASP A 134 -16.74 -10.19 -4.59
N GLY A 135 -15.98 -11.29 -4.42
CA GLY A 135 -14.84 -11.64 -5.25
C GLY A 135 -13.51 -11.03 -4.82
N TYR A 136 -13.41 -10.42 -3.65
CA TYR A 136 -12.14 -9.92 -3.12
C TYR A 136 -12.02 -10.09 -1.61
N PHE A 137 -10.81 -9.95 -1.10
CA PHE A 137 -10.52 -9.96 0.33
C PHE A 137 -10.57 -8.51 0.87
N HIS A 138 -11.47 -8.26 1.82
CA HIS A 138 -11.73 -6.96 2.43
C HIS A 138 -10.68 -6.62 3.48
N GLU A 139 -9.45 -6.42 3.04
CA GLU A 139 -8.32 -6.07 3.89
C GLU A 139 -8.58 -4.73 4.58
N SER A 140 -8.37 -4.70 5.89
CA SER A 140 -8.51 -3.51 6.72
C SER A 140 -9.92 -2.87 6.79
N GLU A 141 -10.94 -3.43 6.11
CA GLU A 141 -12.30 -2.86 6.17
C GLU A 141 -13.04 -3.18 7.48
N LYS A 142 -12.66 -4.26 8.15
CA LYS A 142 -13.26 -4.68 9.44
C LYS A 142 -12.45 -4.25 10.65
N ALA A 143 -11.16 -4.00 10.45
CA ALA A 143 -10.22 -3.55 11.47
C ALA A 143 -9.07 -2.80 10.80
N SER A 144 -8.49 -1.82 11.47
CA SER A 144 -7.33 -1.05 10.98
C SER A 144 -6.00 -1.82 11.04
N ALA A 145 -6.07 -3.13 11.16
CA ALA A 145 -4.91 -4.03 11.22
C ALA A 145 -4.93 -5.01 10.05
N PRO A 146 -3.76 -5.43 9.52
CA PRO A 146 -3.68 -6.43 8.46
C PRO A 146 -4.36 -7.74 8.86
N ALA A 147 -5.18 -8.27 7.97
CA ALA A 147 -5.92 -9.53 8.18
C ALA A 147 -5.58 -10.60 7.13
N PHE A 148 -4.93 -10.22 6.01
CA PHE A 148 -4.56 -11.15 4.95
C PHE A 148 -3.38 -12.03 5.39
N ASP A 149 -3.65 -13.30 5.66
CA ASP A 149 -2.67 -14.29 6.16
C ASP A 149 -2.39 -15.44 5.19
N PHE A 150 -2.88 -15.35 3.96
CA PHE A 150 -2.63 -16.35 2.93
C PHE A 150 -1.27 -16.13 2.24
N ILE A 151 -0.62 -17.22 1.87
CA ILE A 151 0.56 -17.18 0.99
C ILE A 151 0.10 -17.46 -0.44
N ILE A 152 0.14 -16.42 -1.27
CA ILE A 152 -0.22 -16.49 -2.68
C ILE A 152 0.77 -17.38 -3.43
N ASP A 153 0.27 -18.21 -4.34
CA ASP A 153 1.12 -19.08 -5.16
C ASP A 153 2.14 -18.26 -5.97
N GLY A 154 3.37 -18.73 -6.01
CA GLY A 154 4.50 -18.02 -6.62
C GLY A 154 5.25 -17.07 -5.69
N ILE A 155 4.73 -16.81 -4.48
CA ILE A 155 5.45 -16.07 -3.44
C ILE A 155 6.23 -17.06 -2.57
N THR A 156 7.52 -16.80 -2.39
CA THR A 156 8.36 -17.58 -1.49
C THR A 156 8.74 -16.74 -0.28
N ALA A 157 8.31 -17.17 0.89
CA ALA A 157 8.77 -16.58 2.14
C ALA A 157 10.22 -17.00 2.40
N VAL A 158 11.14 -16.02 2.40
CA VAL A 158 12.54 -16.24 2.78
C VAL A 158 12.67 -15.89 4.24
N THR A 159 12.70 -16.93 5.08
CA THR A 159 12.93 -16.81 6.53
C THR A 159 14.36 -17.23 6.84
N GLN A 160 15.09 -16.41 7.61
CA GLN A 160 16.43 -16.75 8.10
C GLN A 160 16.34 -17.68 9.30
#